data_34fb240ff6b60ed9bf91b3628636047b
#
_entry.id   34fb240ff6b60ed9bf91b3628636047b
#
_cell.length_a   1.000
_cell.length_b   1.000
_cell.length_c   1.000
_cell.angle_alpha   90.00
_cell.angle_beta   90.00
_cell.angle_gamma   90.00
#
_symmetry.space_group_name_H-M   'P 1'
#
loop_
_entity.id
_entity.type
_entity.pdbx_description
1 polymer ?
#
loop_
_entity_poly.entity_id
_entity_poly.type
_entity_poly.pdbx_seq_one_letter_code
_entity_poly.pdbx_strand_id
1 'polypeptide(L)'
;ILCGRCTEVCPQNAKSVHTERAEVEALLKKGKVIASVAPSFVSSFNLQEFSVMKLALKKLGFFDAEETSVGAREVTYQYKKLLEGGKFKNFITSCCPAVNSMIELYYPEALCYLGPVDSPMVAHAKMLKKRFPDADIVFIGPCIAKKKEAKHSGVVDGVLTFEDLNAMFETADIDLATLARLPEFCGGGANRAKFYPISRGVIKSFEHYIDGYEFVAVDGAKKCAEVLENIESLSGMFIEMNSCESACVNGPCSLGLKAGAIKANADIRRYVQKDISARVSEEFVPSDLDFTHVHTRRKSEDFIPTQREITEILEKTGKFKPEDMLNCGACGYDTCYEKAWAVANGYANIEMCVPFMRERAESMS
;
A
#
# COMPACT_ATOMS: atom_id res chain seq x y z
N ILE A 1 10.10 -2.17 -4.50
CA ILE A 1 8.81 -2.63 -3.93
C ILE A 1 7.76 -1.52 -3.79
N LEU A 2 8.14 -0.25 -3.97
CA LEU A 2 7.26 0.92 -3.88
C LEU A 2 6.53 1.07 -2.51
N CYS A 3 7.18 0.70 -1.40
CA CYS A 3 6.58 0.85 -0.07
C CYS A 3 6.44 2.31 0.38
N GLY A 4 7.14 3.27 -0.25
CA GLY A 4 7.06 4.69 0.08
C GLY A 4 7.99 5.16 1.19
N ARG A 5 8.68 4.26 1.91
CA ARG A 5 9.55 4.66 3.02
C ARG A 5 10.64 5.68 2.62
N CYS A 6 11.11 5.62 1.37
CA CYS A 6 12.09 6.60 0.88
C CYS A 6 11.57 8.05 0.83
N THR A 7 10.25 8.27 0.74
CA THR A 7 9.65 9.61 0.81
C THR A 7 9.50 10.09 2.26
N GLU A 8 9.34 9.17 3.20
CA GLU A 8 9.16 9.49 4.63
C GLU A 8 10.48 9.82 5.33
N VAL A 9 11.56 9.06 5.00
CA VAL A 9 12.84 9.14 5.71
C VAL A 9 13.85 10.07 5.04
N CYS A 10 13.54 10.64 3.88
CA CYS A 10 14.47 11.51 3.18
C CYS A 10 14.58 12.90 3.85
N PRO A 11 15.69 13.22 4.53
CA PRO A 11 15.79 14.48 5.28
C PRO A 11 15.78 15.73 4.37
N GLN A 12 16.07 15.53 3.08
CA GLN A 12 16.10 16.60 2.07
C GLN A 12 14.79 16.72 1.29
N ASN A 13 13.78 15.87 1.58
CA ASN A 13 12.54 15.78 0.81
C ASN A 13 12.78 15.64 -0.72
N ALA A 14 13.87 14.97 -1.12
CA ALA A 14 14.30 14.84 -2.51
C ALA A 14 13.52 13.77 -3.30
N LYS A 15 12.57 13.09 -2.66
CA LYS A 15 11.72 12.07 -3.26
C LYS A 15 10.28 12.53 -3.27
N SER A 16 9.62 12.42 -4.40
CA SER A 16 8.20 12.73 -4.57
C SER A 16 7.46 11.53 -5.14
N VAL A 17 6.17 11.49 -4.87
CA VAL A 17 5.27 10.49 -5.47
C VAL A 17 4.75 11.03 -6.79
N HIS A 18 4.86 10.22 -7.85
CA HIS A 18 4.26 10.59 -9.13
C HIS A 18 2.74 10.67 -9.00
N THR A 19 2.15 11.79 -9.41
CA THR A 19 0.70 11.99 -9.40
C THR A 19 0.09 11.52 -10.73
N GLU A 20 -1.12 10.96 -10.66
CA GLU A 20 -1.95 10.60 -11.82
C GLU A 20 -3.21 11.51 -11.91
N ARG A 21 -3.14 12.71 -11.29
CA ARG A 21 -4.28 13.66 -11.29
C ARG A 21 -4.73 14.04 -12.70
N ALA A 22 -3.78 14.41 -13.56
CA ALA A 22 -4.10 14.87 -14.91
C ALA A 22 -4.78 13.76 -15.74
N GLU A 23 -4.31 12.53 -15.59
CA GLU A 23 -4.90 11.36 -16.24
C GLU A 23 -6.33 11.10 -15.73
N VAL A 24 -6.54 11.13 -14.42
CA VAL A 24 -7.88 10.96 -13.84
C VAL A 24 -8.82 12.11 -14.20
N GLU A 25 -8.36 13.36 -14.20
CA GLU A 25 -9.14 14.52 -14.64
C GLU A 25 -9.55 14.39 -16.13
N ALA A 26 -8.69 13.78 -16.95
CA ALA A 26 -9.03 13.48 -18.34
C ALA A 26 -10.11 12.38 -18.45
N LEU A 27 -10.05 11.34 -17.62
CA LEU A 27 -11.11 10.32 -17.54
C LEU A 27 -12.44 10.93 -17.10
N LEU A 28 -12.45 11.79 -16.07
CA LEU A 28 -13.66 12.46 -15.57
C LEU A 28 -14.34 13.32 -16.65
N LYS A 29 -13.56 13.94 -17.55
CA LYS A 29 -14.10 14.72 -18.68
C LYS A 29 -14.60 13.85 -19.82
N LYS A 30 -14.06 12.64 -19.96
CA LYS A 30 -14.33 11.74 -21.10
C LYS A 30 -15.59 10.92 -20.90
N GLY A 31 -15.91 10.50 -19.68
CA GLY A 31 -16.98 9.55 -19.49
C GLY A 31 -17.35 9.23 -18.05
N LYS A 32 -17.87 8.02 -17.88
CA LYS A 32 -18.40 7.51 -16.63
C LYS A 32 -17.26 6.93 -15.79
N VAL A 33 -16.91 7.60 -14.71
CA VAL A 33 -15.84 7.17 -13.78
C VAL A 33 -16.44 6.80 -12.43
N ILE A 34 -16.06 5.63 -11.90
CA ILE A 34 -16.45 5.16 -10.56
C ILE A 34 -15.23 5.10 -9.66
N ALA A 35 -15.34 5.69 -8.49
CA ALA A 35 -14.28 5.65 -7.48
C ALA A 35 -14.40 4.41 -6.57
N SER A 36 -13.31 3.67 -6.42
CA SER A 36 -13.12 2.66 -5.37
C SER A 36 -12.27 3.26 -4.26
N VAL A 37 -12.84 3.55 -3.10
CA VAL A 37 -12.19 4.32 -2.04
C VAL A 37 -11.75 3.42 -0.90
N ALA A 38 -10.45 3.46 -0.56
CA ALA A 38 -9.89 2.71 0.57
C ALA A 38 -10.52 3.16 1.91
N PRO A 39 -10.89 2.23 2.81
CA PRO A 39 -11.57 2.57 4.09
C PRO A 39 -10.75 3.49 5.01
N SER A 40 -9.44 3.60 4.80
CA SER A 40 -8.57 4.55 5.50
C SER A 40 -8.90 6.03 5.23
N PHE A 41 -9.82 6.34 4.32
CA PHE A 41 -10.34 7.70 4.13
C PHE A 41 -10.88 8.30 5.43
N VAL A 42 -11.47 7.47 6.28
CA VAL A 42 -12.03 7.86 7.60
C VAL A 42 -11.01 8.64 8.43
N SER A 43 -9.81 8.09 8.59
CA SER A 43 -8.75 8.73 9.38
C SER A 43 -8.04 9.85 8.61
N SER A 44 -7.87 9.72 7.29
CA SER A 44 -7.17 10.71 6.48
C SER A 44 -7.97 12.00 6.30
N PHE A 45 -9.28 11.91 6.12
CA PHE A 45 -10.15 13.08 5.93
C PHE A 45 -10.99 13.41 7.15
N ASN A 46 -10.79 12.70 8.27
CA ASN A 46 -11.56 12.86 9.50
C ASN A 46 -13.08 12.78 9.29
N LEU A 47 -13.50 11.83 8.44
CA LEU A 47 -14.92 11.59 8.11
C LEU A 47 -15.46 10.40 8.91
N GLN A 48 -16.74 10.48 9.27
CA GLN A 48 -17.45 9.41 10.02
C GLN A 48 -18.46 8.65 9.15
N GLU A 49 -18.70 9.15 7.93
CA GLU A 49 -19.68 8.59 7.00
C GLU A 49 -19.11 8.58 5.57
N PHE A 50 -19.29 7.46 4.87
CA PHE A 50 -18.88 7.36 3.47
C PHE A 50 -19.71 8.24 2.53
N SER A 51 -20.96 8.53 2.90
CA SER A 51 -21.87 9.41 2.14
C SER A 51 -21.27 10.79 1.85
N VAL A 52 -20.53 11.35 2.81
CA VAL A 52 -19.85 12.65 2.65
C VAL A 52 -18.76 12.56 1.57
N MET A 53 -17.92 11.52 1.63
CA MET A 53 -16.89 11.26 0.62
C MET A 53 -17.52 11.04 -0.76
N LYS A 54 -18.58 10.23 -0.84
CA LYS A 54 -19.33 9.97 -2.07
C LYS A 54 -19.88 11.25 -2.67
N LEU A 55 -20.46 12.13 -1.86
CA LEU A 55 -20.98 13.42 -2.31
C LEU A 55 -19.87 14.34 -2.82
N ALA A 56 -18.73 14.40 -2.12
CA ALA A 56 -17.59 15.19 -2.54
C ALA A 56 -17.02 14.71 -3.88
N LEU A 57 -16.90 13.40 -4.07
CA LEU A 57 -16.45 12.80 -5.33
C LEU A 57 -17.43 13.07 -6.48
N LYS A 58 -18.74 13.02 -6.23
CA LYS A 58 -19.73 13.42 -7.23
C LYS A 58 -19.60 14.88 -7.65
N LYS A 59 -19.27 15.78 -6.73
CA LYS A 59 -18.98 17.18 -7.05
C LYS A 59 -17.70 17.36 -7.88
N LEU A 60 -16.71 16.47 -7.77
CA LEU A 60 -15.55 16.41 -8.65
C LEU A 60 -15.83 15.84 -10.04
N GLY A 61 -17.04 15.29 -10.26
CA GLY A 61 -17.43 14.72 -11.56
C GLY A 61 -17.41 13.19 -11.62
N PHE A 62 -17.11 12.48 -10.52
CA PHE A 62 -17.28 11.04 -10.49
C PHE A 62 -18.76 10.67 -10.63
N PHE A 63 -19.04 9.66 -11.47
CA PHE A 63 -20.39 9.15 -11.65
C PHE A 63 -20.92 8.51 -10.36
N ASP A 64 -20.11 7.67 -9.72
CA ASP A 64 -20.42 7.06 -8.43
C ASP A 64 -19.15 6.74 -7.64
N ALA A 65 -19.30 6.35 -6.37
CA ALA A 65 -18.21 5.92 -5.51
C ALA A 65 -18.68 4.82 -4.57
N GLU A 66 -17.80 3.83 -4.34
CA GLU A 66 -18.02 2.74 -3.39
C GLU A 66 -16.75 2.51 -2.55
N GLU A 67 -16.91 1.92 -1.36
CA GLU A 67 -15.77 1.55 -0.55
C GLU A 67 -15.11 0.27 -1.09
N THR A 68 -13.79 0.28 -1.18
CA THR A 68 -12.98 -0.92 -1.53
C THR A 68 -13.21 -2.09 -0.55
N SER A 69 -13.80 -1.83 0.61
CA SER A 69 -14.18 -2.85 1.60
C SER A 69 -15.14 -3.91 1.04
N VAL A 70 -15.89 -3.59 -0.03
CA VAL A 70 -16.72 -4.57 -0.75
C VAL A 70 -15.85 -5.66 -1.39
N GLY A 71 -14.81 -5.27 -2.11
CA GLY A 71 -13.81 -6.21 -2.65
C GLY A 71 -13.00 -6.91 -1.56
N ALA A 72 -12.71 -6.21 -0.45
CA ALA A 72 -12.01 -6.80 0.68
C ALA A 72 -12.82 -7.94 1.35
N ARG A 73 -14.16 -7.81 1.39
CA ARG A 73 -15.06 -8.86 1.88
C ARG A 73 -14.96 -10.12 1.02
N GLU A 74 -14.92 -9.94 -0.29
CA GLU A 74 -14.72 -11.03 -1.25
C GLU A 74 -13.35 -11.71 -1.05
N VAL A 75 -12.28 -10.93 -0.93
CA VAL A 75 -10.93 -11.45 -0.67
C VAL A 75 -10.87 -12.26 0.63
N THR A 76 -11.53 -11.79 1.71
CA THR A 76 -11.64 -12.56 2.96
C THR A 76 -12.32 -13.90 2.74
N TYR A 77 -13.39 -13.94 1.96
CA TYR A 77 -14.10 -15.18 1.60
C TYR A 77 -13.19 -16.14 0.81
N GLN A 78 -12.43 -15.63 -0.16
CA GLN A 78 -11.50 -16.45 -0.92
C GLN A 78 -10.36 -17.01 -0.05
N TYR A 79 -9.81 -16.20 0.87
CA TYR A 79 -8.83 -16.68 1.86
C TYR A 79 -9.43 -17.80 2.72
N LYS A 80 -10.64 -17.60 3.25
CA LYS A 80 -11.35 -18.63 4.04
C LYS A 80 -11.45 -19.93 3.27
N LYS A 81 -11.93 -19.91 2.04
CA LYS A 81 -12.08 -21.07 1.17
C LYS A 81 -10.75 -21.80 0.93
N LEU A 82 -9.65 -21.05 0.72
CA LEU A 82 -8.34 -21.63 0.50
C LEU A 82 -7.78 -22.29 1.76
N LEU A 83 -7.97 -21.68 2.93
CA LEU A 83 -7.54 -22.22 4.23
C LEU A 83 -8.31 -23.49 4.60
N GLU A 84 -9.63 -23.50 4.42
CA GLU A 84 -10.49 -24.68 4.63
C GLU A 84 -10.08 -25.84 3.71
N GLY A 85 -9.48 -25.54 2.55
CA GLY A 85 -8.93 -26.56 1.66
C GLY A 85 -7.66 -27.26 2.17
N GLY A 86 -7.02 -26.74 3.23
CA GLY A 86 -5.92 -27.38 3.97
C GLY A 86 -4.62 -27.59 3.17
N LYS A 87 -4.44 -26.89 2.05
CA LYS A 87 -3.29 -27.09 1.14
C LYS A 87 -2.04 -26.28 1.50
N PHE A 88 -2.18 -25.26 2.34
CA PHE A 88 -1.09 -24.36 2.67
C PHE A 88 -0.44 -24.76 4.00
N LYS A 89 0.89 -24.95 4.00
CA LYS A 89 1.68 -25.10 5.24
C LYS A 89 1.65 -23.82 6.06
N ASN A 90 1.84 -22.68 5.42
CA ASN A 90 1.64 -21.34 5.93
C ASN A 90 0.88 -20.54 4.86
N PHE A 91 0.19 -19.47 5.24
CA PHE A 91 -0.54 -18.62 4.32
C PHE A 91 -0.20 -17.16 4.58
N ILE A 92 0.34 -16.46 3.58
CA ILE A 92 0.62 -15.02 3.61
C ILE A 92 -0.47 -14.30 2.83
N THR A 93 -1.05 -13.24 3.40
CA THR A 93 -2.07 -12.43 2.71
C THR A 93 -1.48 -11.66 1.52
N SER A 94 -2.18 -11.63 0.39
CA SER A 94 -1.77 -10.96 -0.87
C SER A 94 -2.29 -9.53 -1.03
N CYS A 95 -2.91 -8.94 0.00
CA CYS A 95 -3.55 -7.62 -0.11
C CYS A 95 -2.56 -6.45 -0.18
N CYS A 96 -1.31 -6.62 0.27
CA CYS A 96 -0.28 -5.59 0.23
C CYS A 96 0.66 -5.75 -0.98
N PRO A 97 0.54 -4.94 -2.05
CA PRO A 97 1.35 -5.10 -3.26
C PRO A 97 2.85 -4.83 -3.04
N ALA A 98 3.21 -4.09 -1.98
CA ALA A 98 4.62 -3.90 -1.62
C ALA A 98 5.23 -5.17 -1.03
N VAL A 99 4.47 -5.92 -0.20
CA VAL A 99 4.87 -7.24 0.31
C VAL A 99 4.94 -8.26 -0.82
N ASN A 100 3.92 -8.30 -1.69
CA ASN A 100 3.92 -9.18 -2.86
C ASN A 100 5.17 -8.96 -3.71
N SER A 101 5.48 -7.68 -4.00
CA SER A 101 6.69 -7.31 -4.74
C SER A 101 7.98 -7.68 -3.99
N MET A 102 7.99 -7.63 -2.66
CA MET A 102 9.14 -8.06 -1.85
C MET A 102 9.37 -9.56 -1.99
N ILE A 103 8.31 -10.36 -1.92
CA ILE A 103 8.38 -11.82 -2.08
C ILE A 103 8.83 -12.17 -3.50
N GLU A 104 8.18 -11.61 -4.52
CA GLU A 104 8.49 -11.90 -5.92
C GLU A 104 9.92 -11.55 -6.33
N LEU A 105 10.52 -10.51 -5.75
CA LEU A 105 11.85 -10.01 -6.10
C LEU A 105 12.96 -10.61 -5.24
N TYR A 106 12.73 -10.75 -3.93
CA TYR A 106 13.80 -11.01 -2.98
C TYR A 106 13.63 -12.31 -2.17
N TYR A 107 12.41 -12.86 -2.09
CA TYR A 107 12.09 -14.08 -1.33
C TYR A 107 11.25 -15.06 -2.15
N PRO A 108 11.71 -15.45 -3.37
CA PRO A 108 10.90 -16.29 -4.27
C PRO A 108 10.55 -17.67 -3.69
N GLU A 109 11.28 -18.16 -2.70
CA GLU A 109 10.97 -19.38 -1.94
C GLU A 109 9.66 -19.25 -1.14
N ALA A 110 9.29 -18.03 -0.75
CA ALA A 110 8.04 -17.76 -0.04
C ALA A 110 6.81 -17.66 -0.95
N LEU A 111 6.97 -17.72 -2.28
CA LEU A 111 5.85 -17.65 -3.23
C LEU A 111 4.81 -18.74 -3.01
N CYS A 112 5.22 -19.93 -2.58
CA CYS A 112 4.30 -21.05 -2.30
C CYS A 112 3.38 -20.80 -1.10
N TYR A 113 3.70 -19.83 -0.24
CA TYR A 113 2.88 -19.43 0.91
C TYR A 113 2.01 -18.20 0.61
N LEU A 114 2.29 -17.45 -0.45
CA LEU A 114 1.55 -16.25 -0.81
C LEU A 114 0.18 -16.62 -1.37
N GLY A 115 -0.88 -16.07 -0.78
CA GLY A 115 -2.25 -16.32 -1.19
C GLY A 115 -2.49 -15.98 -2.66
N PRO A 116 -2.92 -16.93 -3.50
CA PRO A 116 -3.16 -16.72 -4.93
C PRO A 116 -4.49 -15.99 -5.17
N VAL A 117 -4.66 -14.81 -4.57
CA VAL A 117 -5.90 -14.04 -4.60
C VAL A 117 -5.60 -12.61 -4.97
N ASP A 118 -6.44 -12.01 -5.81
CA ASP A 118 -6.39 -10.58 -6.11
C ASP A 118 -6.46 -9.74 -4.84
N SER A 119 -5.85 -8.57 -4.90
CA SER A 119 -6.02 -7.62 -3.79
C SER A 119 -7.44 -7.05 -3.74
N PRO A 120 -7.87 -6.48 -2.59
CA PRO A 120 -9.17 -5.81 -2.48
C PRO A 120 -9.45 -4.77 -3.57
N MET A 121 -8.43 -4.04 -4.02
CA MET A 121 -8.54 -3.06 -5.10
C MET A 121 -8.92 -3.74 -6.43
N VAL A 122 -8.19 -4.77 -6.81
CA VAL A 122 -8.41 -5.50 -8.07
C VAL A 122 -9.74 -6.26 -8.02
N ALA A 123 -10.03 -6.94 -6.92
CA ALA A 123 -11.28 -7.64 -6.73
C ALA A 123 -12.49 -6.70 -6.85
N HIS A 124 -12.45 -5.54 -6.18
CA HIS A 124 -13.51 -4.55 -6.26
C HIS A 124 -13.65 -3.97 -7.67
N ALA A 125 -12.53 -3.68 -8.35
CA ALA A 125 -12.57 -3.19 -9.73
C ALA A 125 -13.21 -4.21 -10.69
N LYS A 126 -12.89 -5.50 -10.57
CA LYS A 126 -13.56 -6.58 -11.34
C LYS A 126 -15.07 -6.59 -11.09
N MET A 127 -15.51 -6.46 -9.83
CA MET A 127 -16.92 -6.41 -9.46
C MET A 127 -17.61 -5.15 -10.03
N LEU A 128 -16.93 -3.99 -10.00
CA LEU A 128 -17.44 -2.74 -10.57
C LEU A 128 -17.53 -2.82 -12.10
N LYS A 129 -16.51 -3.33 -12.79
CA LYS A 129 -16.54 -3.53 -14.26
C LYS A 129 -17.65 -4.49 -14.69
N LYS A 130 -17.97 -5.54 -13.90
CA LYS A 130 -19.10 -6.43 -14.18
C LYS A 130 -20.44 -5.69 -14.10
N ARG A 131 -20.62 -4.81 -13.10
CA ARG A 131 -21.86 -4.01 -12.94
C ARG A 131 -21.96 -2.84 -13.90
N PHE A 132 -20.82 -2.28 -14.27
CA PHE A 132 -20.71 -1.09 -15.11
C PHE A 132 -19.61 -1.28 -16.17
N PRO A 133 -19.87 -2.08 -17.22
CA PRO A 133 -18.84 -2.44 -18.21
C PRO A 133 -18.17 -1.24 -18.91
N ASP A 134 -18.93 -0.16 -19.10
CA ASP A 134 -18.46 1.05 -19.80
C ASP A 134 -17.85 2.11 -18.87
N ALA A 135 -17.71 1.81 -17.57
CA ALA A 135 -17.15 2.77 -16.63
C ALA A 135 -15.64 2.58 -16.46
N ASP A 136 -14.90 3.68 -16.36
CA ASP A 136 -13.53 3.68 -15.88
C ASP A 136 -13.52 3.58 -14.36
N ILE A 137 -12.60 2.79 -13.82
CA ILE A 137 -12.46 2.56 -12.37
C ILE A 137 -11.22 3.25 -11.86
N VAL A 138 -11.40 4.17 -10.92
CA VAL A 138 -10.30 4.88 -10.25
C VAL A 138 -10.23 4.44 -8.80
N PHE A 139 -9.07 3.91 -8.40
CA PHE A 139 -8.81 3.61 -6.98
C PHE A 139 -8.30 4.85 -6.27
N ILE A 140 -8.78 5.07 -5.03
CA ILE A 140 -8.38 6.20 -4.18
C ILE A 140 -7.91 5.66 -2.83
N GLY A 141 -6.64 5.92 -2.46
CA GLY A 141 -6.09 5.40 -1.21
C GLY A 141 -4.69 5.90 -0.86
N PRO A 142 -4.12 5.50 0.29
CA PRO A 142 -2.86 6.06 0.79
C PRO A 142 -1.60 5.39 0.24
N CYS A 143 -1.72 4.46 -0.72
CA CYS A 143 -0.66 3.53 -1.07
C CYS A 143 -0.06 3.79 -2.46
N ILE A 144 1.26 4.02 -2.53
CA ILE A 144 1.99 4.23 -3.79
C ILE A 144 2.08 2.93 -4.61
N ALA A 145 2.27 1.78 -3.95
CA ALA A 145 2.42 0.50 -4.64
C ALA A 145 1.16 0.09 -5.42
N LYS A 146 -0.02 0.62 -5.06
CA LYS A 146 -1.28 0.44 -5.78
C LYS A 146 -1.24 1.00 -7.20
N LYS A 147 -0.45 2.03 -7.49
CA LYS A 147 -0.27 2.56 -8.85
C LYS A 147 0.35 1.51 -9.79
N LYS A 148 1.36 0.79 -9.32
CA LYS A 148 1.98 -0.29 -10.10
C LYS A 148 1.03 -1.49 -10.25
N GLU A 149 0.35 -1.88 -9.17
CA GLU A 149 -0.62 -2.97 -9.20
C GLU A 149 -1.78 -2.68 -10.17
N ALA A 150 -2.32 -1.47 -10.18
CA ALA A 150 -3.36 -1.03 -11.11
C ALA A 150 -2.93 -1.23 -12.57
N LYS A 151 -1.74 -0.75 -12.93
CA LYS A 151 -1.19 -0.91 -14.28
C LYS A 151 -1.05 -2.36 -14.73
N HIS A 152 -0.73 -3.28 -13.79
CA HIS A 152 -0.61 -4.71 -14.11
C HIS A 152 -1.96 -5.44 -14.14
N SER A 153 -2.95 -4.94 -13.42
CA SER A 153 -4.26 -5.59 -13.31
C SER A 153 -5.11 -5.49 -14.57
N GLY A 154 -4.93 -4.42 -15.35
CA GLY A 154 -5.73 -4.11 -16.54
C GLY A 154 -7.21 -3.81 -16.28
N VAL A 155 -7.64 -3.72 -15.00
CA VAL A 155 -9.04 -3.46 -14.62
C VAL A 155 -9.23 -2.18 -13.80
N VAL A 156 -8.13 -1.53 -13.41
CA VAL A 156 -8.11 -0.22 -12.73
C VAL A 156 -7.49 0.80 -13.67
N ASP A 157 -8.24 1.83 -14.01
CA ASP A 157 -7.88 2.79 -15.06
C ASP A 157 -7.07 3.97 -14.53
N GLY A 158 -7.07 4.20 -13.20
CA GLY A 158 -6.25 5.23 -12.56
C GLY A 158 -6.18 5.08 -11.05
N VAL A 159 -5.18 5.71 -10.44
CA VAL A 159 -4.98 5.70 -8.98
C VAL A 159 -4.69 7.10 -8.47
N LEU A 160 -5.54 7.59 -7.58
CA LEU A 160 -5.29 8.80 -6.81
C LEU A 160 -4.81 8.44 -5.40
N THR A 161 -3.77 9.12 -4.94
CA THR A 161 -3.45 9.11 -3.52
C THR A 161 -4.43 10.01 -2.75
N PHE A 162 -4.47 9.89 -1.42
CA PHE A 162 -5.26 10.82 -0.63
C PHE A 162 -4.74 12.25 -0.70
N GLU A 163 -3.42 12.42 -0.89
CA GLU A 163 -2.82 13.73 -1.16
C GLU A 163 -3.30 14.30 -2.50
N ASP A 164 -3.32 13.49 -3.56
CA ASP A 164 -3.86 13.88 -4.86
C ASP A 164 -5.33 14.30 -4.75
N LEU A 165 -6.16 13.51 -4.05
CA LEU A 165 -7.59 13.79 -3.87
C LEU A 165 -7.80 15.07 -3.05
N ASN A 166 -7.04 15.28 -1.97
CA ASN A 166 -7.15 16.49 -1.16
C ASN A 166 -6.84 17.74 -1.98
N ALA A 167 -5.79 17.69 -2.79
CA ALA A 167 -5.44 18.79 -3.67
C ALA A 167 -6.51 19.04 -4.78
N MET A 168 -7.23 17.99 -5.22
CA MET A 168 -8.38 18.16 -6.12
C MET A 168 -9.57 18.83 -5.39
N PHE A 169 -9.85 18.47 -4.14
CA PHE A 169 -10.88 19.13 -3.33
C PHE A 169 -10.57 20.61 -3.10
N GLU A 170 -9.31 20.94 -2.75
CA GLU A 170 -8.88 22.32 -2.59
C GLU A 170 -9.02 23.12 -3.90
N THR A 171 -8.63 22.55 -5.04
CA THR A 171 -8.74 23.21 -6.36
C THR A 171 -10.20 23.46 -6.75
N ALA A 172 -11.12 22.57 -6.37
CA ALA A 172 -12.53 22.64 -6.69
C ALA A 172 -13.38 23.38 -5.62
N ASP A 173 -12.73 23.95 -4.59
CA ASP A 173 -13.37 24.60 -3.43
C ASP A 173 -14.44 23.71 -2.75
N ILE A 174 -14.11 22.42 -2.57
CA ILE A 174 -14.98 21.45 -1.92
C ILE A 174 -14.60 21.33 -0.45
N ASP A 175 -15.43 21.88 0.43
CA ASP A 175 -15.25 21.74 1.88
C ASP A 175 -16.03 20.54 2.44
N LEU A 176 -15.29 19.52 2.87
CA LEU A 176 -15.86 18.28 3.46
C LEU A 176 -16.61 18.55 4.77
N ALA A 177 -16.18 19.54 5.57
CA ALA A 177 -16.87 19.87 6.81
C ALA A 177 -18.27 20.48 6.57
N THR A 178 -18.42 21.24 5.52
CA THR A 178 -19.72 21.75 5.08
C THR A 178 -20.61 20.61 4.56
N LEU A 179 -20.06 19.70 3.76
CA LEU A 179 -20.82 18.55 3.25
C LEU A 179 -21.27 17.61 4.37
N ALA A 180 -20.48 17.44 5.42
CA ALA A 180 -20.82 16.60 6.58
C ALA A 180 -22.02 17.11 7.40
N ARG A 181 -22.47 18.35 7.18
CA ARG A 181 -23.66 18.92 7.82
C ARG A 181 -24.97 18.66 7.06
N LEU A 182 -24.85 18.11 5.84
CA LEU A 182 -26.04 17.75 5.07
C LEU A 182 -26.70 16.50 5.63
N PRO A 183 -28.02 16.31 5.44
CA PRO A 183 -28.72 15.10 5.89
C PRO A 183 -28.05 13.84 5.33
N GLU A 184 -27.90 12.82 6.18
CA GLU A 184 -27.28 11.56 5.81
C GLU A 184 -28.02 10.88 4.66
N PHE A 185 -27.30 10.56 3.60
CA PHE A 185 -27.74 9.59 2.61
C PHE A 185 -27.19 8.22 3.03
N CYS A 186 -28.07 7.24 3.22
CA CYS A 186 -27.68 5.88 3.54
C CYS A 186 -26.77 5.32 2.44
N GLY A 187 -25.52 5.08 2.76
CA GLY A 187 -24.53 4.51 1.84
C GLY A 187 -23.55 3.60 2.55
N GLY A 188 -23.36 2.39 2.04
CA GLY A 188 -22.45 1.38 2.55
C GLY A 188 -23.10 0.38 3.51
N GLY A 189 -23.00 -0.94 3.25
CA GLY A 189 -23.47 -2.03 4.12
C GLY A 189 -22.54 -2.28 5.32
N ALA A 190 -23.07 -2.93 6.37
CA ALA A 190 -22.26 -3.42 7.48
C ALA A 190 -21.25 -4.44 6.95
N ASN A 191 -19.96 -4.16 7.09
CA ASN A 191 -18.90 -4.97 6.51
C ASN A 191 -17.64 -4.97 7.38
N ARG A 192 -17.32 -6.14 7.96
CA ARG A 192 -16.12 -6.31 8.79
C ARG A 192 -14.80 -6.08 8.00
N ALA A 193 -14.81 -6.23 6.68
CA ALA A 193 -13.63 -5.97 5.87
C ALA A 193 -13.23 -4.48 5.80
N LYS A 194 -14.05 -3.57 6.33
CA LYS A 194 -13.65 -2.18 6.61
C LYS A 194 -12.50 -2.06 7.63
N PHE A 195 -12.20 -3.13 8.38
CA PHE A 195 -11.01 -3.19 9.24
C PHE A 195 -9.69 -3.33 8.49
N TYR A 196 -9.68 -3.72 7.23
CA TYR A 196 -8.45 -4.00 6.46
C TYR A 196 -7.33 -2.95 6.61
N PRO A 197 -7.59 -1.63 6.71
CA PRO A 197 -6.51 -0.65 6.77
C PRO A 197 -5.76 -0.57 8.10
N ILE A 198 -6.17 -1.29 9.14
CA ILE A 198 -5.48 -1.32 10.43
C ILE A 198 -4.77 -2.65 10.67
N SER A 199 -3.78 -2.65 11.57
CA SER A 199 -3.11 -3.88 12.02
C SER A 199 -4.09 -4.93 12.51
N ARG A 200 -3.90 -6.18 12.11
CA ARG A 200 -4.84 -7.30 12.31
C ARG A 200 -6.21 -7.09 11.63
N GLY A 201 -6.29 -6.21 10.64
CA GLY A 201 -7.55 -5.83 10.02
C GLY A 201 -8.10 -6.91 9.10
N VAL A 202 -7.24 -7.59 8.36
CA VAL A 202 -7.62 -8.79 7.58
C VAL A 202 -8.10 -9.88 8.53
N ILE A 203 -7.35 -10.13 9.61
CA ILE A 203 -7.72 -11.13 10.63
C ILE A 203 -9.08 -10.81 11.25
N LYS A 204 -9.36 -9.54 11.56
CA LYS A 204 -10.66 -9.11 12.13
C LYS A 204 -11.83 -9.21 11.17
N SER A 205 -11.56 -9.32 9.87
CA SER A 205 -12.62 -9.51 8.88
C SER A 205 -13.20 -10.93 8.88
N PHE A 206 -12.46 -11.91 9.40
CA PHE A 206 -12.98 -13.25 9.63
C PHE A 206 -13.99 -13.24 10.78
N GLU A 207 -15.10 -13.93 10.61
CA GLU A 207 -16.09 -14.14 11.68
C GLU A 207 -15.61 -15.19 12.69
N HIS A 208 -14.95 -16.24 12.18
CA HIS A 208 -14.38 -17.33 12.94
C HIS A 208 -12.99 -17.66 12.40
N TYR A 209 -12.07 -18.01 13.29
CA TYR A 209 -10.75 -18.50 12.89
C TYR A 209 -10.88 -19.91 12.29
N ILE A 210 -9.96 -20.24 11.40
CA ILE A 210 -9.91 -21.53 10.75
C ILE A 210 -8.99 -22.43 11.55
N ASP A 211 -9.50 -23.61 11.92
CA ASP A 211 -8.73 -24.60 12.66
C ASP A 211 -7.47 -25.02 11.91
N GLY A 212 -6.40 -25.25 12.65
CA GLY A 212 -5.09 -25.60 12.10
C GLY A 212 -4.21 -24.42 11.72
N TYR A 213 -4.68 -23.17 11.88
CA TYR A 213 -3.87 -21.97 11.65
C TYR A 213 -3.84 -21.04 12.85
N GLU A 214 -2.65 -20.59 13.21
CA GLU A 214 -2.45 -19.47 14.12
C GLU A 214 -2.43 -18.14 13.33
N PHE A 215 -3.25 -17.17 13.76
CA PHE A 215 -3.45 -15.91 13.05
C PHE A 215 -2.56 -14.81 13.62
N VAL A 216 -1.56 -14.40 12.87
CA VAL A 216 -0.59 -13.37 13.25
C VAL A 216 -0.57 -12.21 12.26
N ALA A 217 -0.20 -11.02 12.72
CA ALA A 217 -0.01 -9.84 11.88
C ALA A 217 1.40 -9.28 12.02
N VAL A 218 1.99 -8.88 10.90
CA VAL A 218 3.33 -8.33 10.79
C VAL A 218 3.25 -7.03 10.01
N ASP A 219 3.56 -5.92 10.67
CA ASP A 219 3.57 -4.59 10.08
C ASP A 219 4.97 -4.02 10.03
N GLY A 220 5.33 -3.41 8.90
CA GLY A 220 6.65 -2.85 8.64
C GLY A 220 7.51 -3.72 7.73
N ALA A 221 8.10 -3.09 6.70
CA ALA A 221 8.88 -3.81 5.68
C ALA A 221 10.03 -4.63 6.25
N LYS A 222 10.74 -4.11 7.29
CA LYS A 222 11.84 -4.81 7.93
C LYS A 222 11.38 -6.08 8.63
N LYS A 223 10.29 -6.00 9.41
CA LYS A 223 9.72 -7.15 10.11
C LYS A 223 9.16 -8.19 9.13
N CYS A 224 8.55 -7.73 8.03
CA CYS A 224 8.13 -8.65 6.96
C CYS A 224 9.33 -9.42 6.40
N ALA A 225 10.47 -8.75 6.13
CA ALA A 225 11.68 -9.38 5.66
C ALA A 225 12.21 -10.43 6.65
N GLU A 226 12.30 -10.08 7.95
CA GLU A 226 12.74 -10.98 9.03
C GLU A 226 11.88 -12.28 9.11
N VAL A 227 10.55 -12.16 8.89
CA VAL A 227 9.66 -13.33 8.84
C VAL A 227 9.88 -14.14 7.57
N LEU A 228 10.05 -13.48 6.41
CA LEU A 228 10.26 -14.15 5.13
C LEU A 228 11.57 -14.93 5.10
N GLU A 229 12.63 -14.43 5.71
CA GLU A 229 13.93 -15.12 5.88
C GLU A 229 13.80 -16.44 6.65
N ASN A 230 12.79 -16.57 7.51
CA ASN A 230 12.60 -17.73 8.39
C ASN A 230 11.28 -18.48 8.10
N ILE A 231 10.58 -18.17 7.03
CA ILE A 231 9.21 -18.68 6.76
C ILE A 231 9.15 -20.21 6.68
N GLU A 232 10.20 -20.87 6.21
CA GLU A 232 10.25 -22.32 6.08
C GLU A 232 10.26 -23.04 7.44
N SER A 233 10.73 -22.37 8.49
CA SER A 233 10.73 -22.90 9.87
C SER A 233 9.35 -22.87 10.52
N LEU A 234 8.41 -22.07 9.97
CA LEU A 234 7.06 -21.92 10.47
C LEU A 234 6.11 -22.97 9.87
N SER A 235 5.03 -23.28 10.59
CA SER A 235 3.98 -24.18 10.14
C SER A 235 2.64 -23.83 10.78
N GLY A 236 1.55 -23.93 10.01
CA GLY A 236 0.21 -23.65 10.52
C GLY A 236 -0.03 -22.16 10.79
N MET A 237 0.59 -21.27 10.02
CA MET A 237 0.46 -19.83 10.23
C MET A 237 -0.40 -19.17 9.14
N PHE A 238 -1.38 -18.37 9.55
CA PHE A 238 -2.00 -17.36 8.70
C PHE A 238 -1.37 -16.00 9.02
N ILE A 239 -0.64 -15.42 8.08
CA ILE A 239 0.19 -14.24 8.31
C ILE A 239 -0.38 -13.05 7.52
N GLU A 240 -0.99 -12.11 8.22
CA GLU A 240 -1.32 -10.80 7.67
C GLU A 240 -0.05 -9.97 7.59
N MET A 241 0.44 -9.65 6.39
CA MET A 241 1.64 -8.85 6.19
C MET A 241 1.34 -7.49 5.57
N ASN A 242 1.84 -6.43 6.20
CA ASN A 242 1.76 -5.06 5.72
C ASN A 242 3.15 -4.41 5.71
N SER A 243 3.54 -3.81 4.58
CA SER A 243 4.83 -3.11 4.47
C SER A 243 4.89 -1.81 5.28
N CYS A 244 3.74 -1.17 5.53
CA CYS A 244 3.66 0.04 6.34
C CYS A 244 3.57 -0.30 7.83
N GLU A 245 4.27 0.46 8.69
CA GLU A 245 4.11 0.36 10.15
C GLU A 245 2.67 0.73 10.54
N SER A 246 2.01 -0.09 11.34
CA SER A 246 0.59 0.06 11.70
C SER A 246 -0.40 -0.09 10.54
N ALA A 247 -0.02 -0.80 9.49
CA ALA A 247 -0.80 -1.09 8.29
C ALA A 247 -1.15 0.15 7.43
N CYS A 248 -2.20 0.06 6.59
CA CYS A 248 -2.49 1.06 5.56
C CYS A 248 -2.91 2.43 6.07
N VAL A 249 -3.42 2.54 7.32
CA VAL A 249 -3.74 3.86 7.90
C VAL A 249 -2.51 4.76 8.02
N ASN A 250 -1.32 4.15 8.08
CA ASN A 250 -0.02 4.83 8.09
C ASN A 250 0.69 4.68 6.73
N GLY A 251 -0.05 4.63 5.65
CA GLY A 251 0.51 4.60 4.30
C GLY A 251 1.20 5.93 3.93
N PRO A 252 2.14 5.89 2.96
CA PRO A 252 3.01 7.03 2.63
C PRO A 252 2.28 8.30 2.16
N CYS A 253 1.03 8.16 1.67
CA CYS A 253 0.19 9.28 1.24
C CYS A 253 -1.07 9.41 2.10
N SER A 254 -1.02 9.02 3.38
CA SER A 254 -2.08 9.27 4.36
C SER A 254 -2.04 10.70 4.85
N LEU A 255 -3.22 11.31 5.00
CA LEU A 255 -3.36 12.68 5.52
C LEU A 255 -3.57 12.66 7.04
N GLY A 256 -3.22 13.76 7.71
CA GLY A 256 -3.65 14.03 9.07
C GLY A 256 -3.00 13.20 10.17
N LEU A 257 -1.90 12.48 9.90
CA LEU A 257 -1.20 11.65 10.89
C LEU A 257 -0.51 12.44 12.02
N LYS A 258 -0.71 13.74 12.11
CA LYS A 258 -0.21 14.57 13.23
C LYS A 258 -0.61 14.02 14.62
N ALA A 259 -1.72 13.29 14.71
CA ALA A 259 -2.17 12.60 15.92
C ALA A 259 -1.72 11.13 16.01
N GLY A 260 -0.94 10.65 15.02
CA GLY A 260 -0.33 9.33 14.97
C GLY A 260 -1.28 8.20 14.56
N ALA A 261 -0.67 7.06 14.24
CA ALA A 261 -1.37 5.85 13.81
C ALA A 261 -2.36 5.29 14.86
N ILE A 262 -2.15 5.57 16.15
CA ILE A 262 -3.06 5.15 17.24
C ILE A 262 -4.44 5.78 17.06
N LYS A 263 -4.50 7.10 16.80
CA LYS A 263 -5.77 7.79 16.54
C LYS A 263 -6.43 7.25 15.29
N ALA A 264 -5.68 7.09 14.20
CA ALA A 264 -6.19 6.54 12.95
C ALA A 264 -6.82 5.14 13.13
N ASN A 265 -6.15 4.26 13.89
CA ASN A 265 -6.70 2.96 14.27
C ASN A 265 -8.01 3.07 15.06
N ALA A 266 -8.08 4.00 16.01
CA ALA A 266 -9.28 4.22 16.83
C ALA A 266 -10.45 4.74 15.98
N ASP A 267 -10.17 5.63 15.03
CA ASP A 267 -11.19 6.18 14.11
C ASP A 267 -11.79 5.08 13.23
N ILE A 268 -10.96 4.21 12.63
CA ILE A 268 -11.42 3.07 11.86
C ILE A 268 -12.27 2.12 12.72
N ARG A 269 -11.82 1.79 13.93
CA ARG A 269 -12.58 0.90 14.82
C ARG A 269 -13.97 1.47 15.13
N ARG A 270 -14.06 2.77 15.44
CA ARG A 270 -15.35 3.45 15.71
C ARG A 270 -16.25 3.43 14.49
N TYR A 271 -15.70 3.74 13.32
CA TYR A 271 -16.42 3.71 12.06
C TYR A 271 -17.04 2.34 11.77
N VAL A 272 -16.24 1.27 11.89
CA VAL A 272 -16.72 -0.09 11.63
C VAL A 272 -17.74 -0.55 12.68
N GLN A 273 -17.50 -0.24 13.97
CA GLN A 273 -18.44 -0.58 15.04
C GLN A 273 -19.79 0.10 14.87
N LYS A 274 -19.81 1.39 14.51
CA LYS A 274 -21.04 2.13 14.22
C LYS A 274 -21.83 1.41 13.12
N ASP A 275 -21.18 1.03 12.04
CA ASP A 275 -21.81 0.33 10.91
C ASP A 275 -22.38 -1.04 11.30
N ILE A 276 -21.61 -1.86 12.03
CA ILE A 276 -22.04 -3.19 12.48
C ILE A 276 -23.23 -3.09 13.46
N SER A 277 -23.23 -2.08 14.34
CA SER A 277 -24.28 -1.90 15.35
C SER A 277 -25.58 -1.33 14.78
N ALA A 278 -25.49 -0.52 13.73
CA ALA A 278 -26.64 0.21 13.19
C ALA A 278 -27.42 -0.58 12.10
N ARG A 279 -26.86 -1.65 11.57
CA ARG A 279 -27.41 -2.32 10.39
C ARG A 279 -27.51 -3.84 10.62
N VAL A 280 -28.64 -4.38 10.18
CA VAL A 280 -28.77 -5.83 9.99
C VAL A 280 -27.72 -6.24 8.95
N SER A 281 -26.88 -7.21 9.28
CA SER A 281 -25.90 -7.74 8.34
C SER A 281 -26.63 -8.27 7.11
N GLU A 282 -26.45 -7.61 5.97
CA GLU A 282 -26.87 -8.19 4.70
C GLU A 282 -26.13 -9.52 4.50
N GLU A 283 -26.85 -10.56 4.14
CA GLU A 283 -26.26 -11.84 3.83
C GLU A 283 -25.23 -11.68 2.71
N PHE A 284 -24.03 -12.17 2.96
CA PHE A 284 -22.97 -12.07 1.96
C PHE A 284 -23.18 -13.14 0.88
N VAL A 285 -23.39 -12.68 -0.33
CA VAL A 285 -23.42 -13.54 -1.51
C VAL A 285 -22.08 -13.39 -2.24
N PRO A 286 -21.26 -14.45 -2.29
CA PRO A 286 -20.00 -14.43 -3.03
C PRO A 286 -20.21 -14.13 -4.51
N SER A 287 -19.27 -13.42 -5.11
CA SER A 287 -19.27 -13.18 -6.54
C SER A 287 -18.88 -14.45 -7.33
N ASP A 288 -19.44 -14.60 -8.51
CA ASP A 288 -19.08 -15.66 -9.48
C ASP A 288 -17.83 -15.34 -10.32
N LEU A 289 -17.15 -14.19 -10.05
CA LEU A 289 -15.95 -13.79 -10.75
C LEU A 289 -14.73 -14.60 -10.28
N ASP A 290 -13.75 -14.73 -11.17
CA ASP A 290 -12.45 -15.29 -10.84
C ASP A 290 -11.55 -14.21 -10.21
N PHE A 291 -11.15 -14.45 -8.96
CA PHE A 291 -10.23 -13.61 -8.19
C PHE A 291 -8.87 -14.26 -8.00
N THR A 292 -8.57 -15.28 -8.79
CA THR A 292 -7.26 -15.93 -8.74
C THR A 292 -6.19 -14.98 -9.26
N HIS A 293 -5.10 -14.86 -8.51
CA HIS A 293 -3.91 -14.11 -8.89
C HIS A 293 -2.69 -15.02 -8.90
N VAL A 294 -1.93 -15.01 -9.99
CA VAL A 294 -0.71 -15.80 -10.10
C VAL A 294 0.49 -14.93 -9.79
N HIS A 295 1.10 -15.17 -8.65
CA HIS A 295 2.37 -14.55 -8.27
C HIS A 295 3.53 -15.31 -8.89
N THR A 296 4.48 -14.58 -9.45
CA THR A 296 5.64 -15.17 -10.13
C THR A 296 6.94 -14.52 -9.67
N ARG A 297 8.01 -15.32 -9.68
CA ARG A 297 9.34 -14.77 -9.44
C ARG A 297 9.65 -13.70 -10.47
N ARG A 298 10.06 -12.55 -10.00
CA ARG A 298 10.58 -11.45 -10.82
C ARG A 298 12.07 -11.31 -10.59
N LYS A 299 12.81 -10.94 -11.63
CA LYS A 299 14.20 -10.52 -11.48
C LYS A 299 14.21 -9.05 -11.07
N SER A 300 15.08 -8.69 -10.12
CA SER A 300 15.40 -7.28 -9.91
C SER A 300 15.99 -6.70 -11.19
N GLU A 301 15.57 -5.52 -11.57
CA GLU A 301 16.18 -4.77 -12.67
C GLU A 301 17.49 -4.11 -12.23
N ASP A 302 17.85 -4.26 -10.96
CA ASP A 302 19.07 -3.71 -10.41
C ASP A 302 20.29 -4.34 -11.10
N PHE A 303 21.17 -3.50 -11.57
CA PHE A 303 22.49 -3.91 -12.02
C PHE A 303 23.25 -4.47 -10.81
N ILE A 304 23.86 -5.65 -10.97
CA ILE A 304 24.73 -6.24 -9.96
C ILE A 304 26.16 -5.80 -10.29
N PRO A 305 26.66 -4.75 -9.61
CA PRO A 305 27.98 -4.24 -9.90
C PRO A 305 29.05 -5.27 -9.50
N THR A 306 30.07 -5.37 -10.29
CA THR A 306 31.25 -6.17 -9.97
C THR A 306 32.01 -5.55 -8.80
N GLN A 307 32.81 -6.35 -8.10
CA GLN A 307 33.67 -5.86 -7.02
C GLN A 307 34.59 -4.72 -7.50
N ARG A 308 35.04 -4.77 -8.75
CA ARG A 308 35.88 -3.73 -9.35
C ARG A 308 35.11 -2.40 -9.47
N GLU A 309 33.87 -2.40 -9.95
CA GLU A 309 33.04 -1.20 -10.06
C GLU A 309 32.74 -0.58 -8.70
N ILE A 310 32.47 -1.40 -7.70
CA ILE A 310 32.30 -0.94 -6.32
C ILE A 310 33.59 -0.29 -5.81
N THR A 311 34.74 -0.93 -6.04
CA THR A 311 36.05 -0.41 -5.62
C THR A 311 36.35 0.93 -6.29
N GLU A 312 36.13 1.05 -7.59
CA GLU A 312 36.31 2.32 -8.34
C GLU A 312 35.45 3.48 -7.79
N ILE A 313 34.22 3.18 -7.32
CA ILE A 313 33.35 4.18 -6.70
C ILE A 313 33.83 4.56 -5.29
N LEU A 314 34.30 3.59 -4.52
CA LEU A 314 34.87 3.83 -3.19
C LEU A 314 36.14 4.69 -3.29
N GLU A 315 37.06 4.38 -4.22
CA GLU A 315 38.28 5.15 -4.49
C GLU A 315 37.97 6.59 -4.89
N LYS A 316 36.96 6.82 -5.74
CA LYS A 316 36.50 8.18 -6.11
C LYS A 316 36.02 9.01 -4.92
N THR A 317 35.69 8.38 -3.81
CA THR A 317 35.29 9.05 -2.56
C THR A 317 36.36 8.97 -1.46
N GLY A 318 37.62 8.74 -1.85
CA GLY A 318 38.78 8.73 -0.94
C GLY A 318 38.87 7.46 -0.06
N LYS A 319 38.28 6.34 -0.48
CA LYS A 319 38.24 5.08 0.29
C LYS A 319 39.05 4.03 -0.43
N PHE A 320 40.36 3.97 -0.12
CA PHE A 320 41.35 3.07 -0.74
C PHE A 320 41.58 1.80 0.08
N LYS A 321 41.28 1.85 1.38
CA LYS A 321 41.51 0.76 2.33
C LYS A 321 40.27 0.55 3.20
N PRO A 322 40.13 -0.62 3.82
CA PRO A 322 39.00 -0.88 4.75
C PRO A 322 38.90 0.15 5.88
N GLU A 323 40.02 0.68 6.37
CA GLU A 323 40.07 1.67 7.43
C GLU A 323 39.48 3.03 7.03
N ASP A 324 39.45 3.32 5.72
CA ASP A 324 38.88 4.58 5.17
C ASP A 324 37.33 4.52 5.11
N MET A 325 36.75 3.33 5.30
CA MET A 325 35.30 3.12 5.30
C MET A 325 34.72 3.45 6.67
N LEU A 326 34.40 4.73 6.89
CA LEU A 326 33.88 5.24 8.16
C LEU A 326 32.50 4.66 8.54
N ASN A 327 31.73 4.20 7.57
CA ASN A 327 30.34 3.71 7.75
C ASN A 327 29.49 4.62 8.66
N CYS A 328 29.66 5.93 8.50
CA CYS A 328 29.11 6.95 9.42
C CYS A 328 27.61 7.21 9.26
N GLY A 329 26.96 6.64 8.26
CA GLY A 329 25.52 6.80 7.99
C GLY A 329 25.10 8.19 7.51
N ALA A 330 25.97 9.20 7.46
CA ALA A 330 25.62 10.58 7.14
C ALA A 330 25.06 10.78 5.71
N CYS A 331 25.32 9.84 4.80
CA CYS A 331 24.76 9.83 3.43
C CYS A 331 23.43 9.07 3.33
N GLY A 332 22.91 8.54 4.44
CA GLY A 332 21.66 7.77 4.46
C GLY A 332 21.80 6.27 4.17
N TYR A 333 23.04 5.76 4.04
CA TYR A 333 23.37 4.34 3.89
C TYR A 333 24.13 3.84 5.12
N ASP A 334 23.85 2.63 5.57
CA ASP A 334 24.48 2.07 6.77
C ASP A 334 25.99 1.81 6.56
N THR A 335 26.37 1.45 5.33
CA THR A 335 27.77 1.20 4.97
C THR A 335 28.22 2.00 3.74
N CYS A 336 29.52 2.26 3.65
CA CYS A 336 30.13 2.86 2.45
C CYS A 336 29.98 1.95 1.23
N TYR A 337 29.97 0.63 1.43
CA TYR A 337 29.76 -0.35 0.38
C TYR A 337 28.34 -0.28 -0.20
N GLU A 338 27.31 -0.23 0.64
CA GLU A 338 25.91 -0.07 0.20
C GLU A 338 25.71 1.23 -0.56
N LYS A 339 26.33 2.32 -0.10
CA LYS A 339 26.31 3.57 -0.85
C LYS A 339 26.97 3.43 -2.21
N ALA A 340 28.13 2.76 -2.31
CA ALA A 340 28.81 2.55 -3.59
C ALA A 340 27.96 1.69 -4.54
N TRP A 341 27.30 0.65 -4.01
CA TRP A 341 26.34 -0.16 -4.76
C TRP A 341 25.16 0.69 -5.28
N ALA A 342 24.60 1.55 -4.45
CA ALA A 342 23.53 2.46 -4.84
C ALA A 342 23.96 3.48 -5.91
N VAL A 343 25.22 3.94 -5.86
CA VAL A 343 25.81 4.83 -6.90
C VAL A 343 25.93 4.07 -8.22
N ALA A 344 26.40 2.81 -8.21
CA ALA A 344 26.51 1.97 -9.40
C ALA A 344 25.17 1.76 -10.09
N ASN A 345 24.08 1.69 -9.32
CA ASN A 345 22.71 1.55 -9.79
C ASN A 345 22.00 2.89 -10.11
N GLY A 346 22.68 4.02 -9.97
CA GLY A 346 22.07 5.33 -10.22
C GLY A 346 21.09 5.80 -9.14
N TYR A 347 21.04 5.13 -7.99
CA TYR A 347 20.14 5.47 -6.86
C TYR A 347 20.75 6.51 -5.93
N ALA A 348 22.06 6.73 -6.01
CA ALA A 348 22.80 7.69 -5.22
C ALA A 348 23.84 8.42 -6.06
N ASN A 349 24.31 9.56 -5.54
CA ASN A 349 25.44 10.30 -6.10
C ASN A 349 26.66 10.19 -5.18
N ILE A 350 27.88 10.18 -5.73
CA ILE A 350 29.11 10.19 -4.97
C ILE A 350 29.20 11.41 -4.03
N GLU A 351 28.66 12.54 -4.44
CA GLU A 351 28.60 13.81 -3.71
C GLU A 351 27.71 13.76 -2.45
N MET A 352 26.91 12.71 -2.26
CA MET A 352 26.19 12.48 -0.99
C MET A 352 27.12 12.10 0.18
N CYS A 353 28.38 11.75 -0.08
CA CYS A 353 29.34 11.44 0.96
C CYS A 353 29.82 12.71 1.66
N VAL A 354 29.37 12.94 2.88
CA VAL A 354 29.72 14.17 3.64
C VAL A 354 31.23 14.32 3.88
N PRO A 355 31.98 13.30 4.33
CA PRO A 355 33.44 13.41 4.45
C PRO A 355 34.13 13.79 3.13
N PHE A 356 33.75 13.17 2.01
CA PHE A 356 34.30 13.47 0.69
C PHE A 356 34.00 14.92 0.26
N MET A 357 32.77 15.39 0.47
CA MET A 357 32.40 16.76 0.12
C MET A 357 33.12 17.78 0.98
N ARG A 358 33.36 17.48 2.25
CA ARG A 358 34.14 18.33 3.14
C ARG A 358 35.60 18.46 2.67
N GLU A 359 36.28 17.34 2.40
CA GLU A 359 37.64 17.36 1.86
C GLU A 359 37.75 18.14 0.55
N ARG A 360 36.77 17.93 -0.35
CA ARG A 360 36.71 18.66 -1.61
C ARG A 360 36.54 20.17 -1.41
N ALA A 361 35.69 20.58 -0.48
CA ALA A 361 35.49 21.99 -0.15
C ALA A 361 36.76 22.61 0.48
N GLU A 362 37.43 21.89 1.38
CA GLU A 362 38.69 22.31 2.01
C GLU A 362 39.83 22.42 0.98
N SER A 363 39.86 21.57 -0.05
CA SER A 363 40.87 21.61 -1.12
C SER A 363 40.65 22.73 -2.16
N MET A 364 39.45 23.30 -2.20
CA MET A 364 39.05 24.38 -3.13
C MET A 364 39.14 25.79 -2.48
N SER A 365 39.38 25.86 -1.17
CA SER A 365 39.56 27.10 -0.41
C SER A 365 41.05 27.44 -0.22
#